data_a14bc230066d7281f2cf78e59abb2870
#
_entry.id   a14bc230066d7281f2cf78e59abb2870
#
_cell.length_a   1.000
_cell.length_b   1.000
_cell.length_c   1.000
_cell.angle_alpha   90.00
_cell.angle_beta   90.00
_cell.angle_gamma   90.00
#
_symmetry.space_group_name_H-M   'P 1'
#
loop_
_entity.id
_entity.type
_entity.pdbx_description
1 polymer ?
#
loop_
_entity_poly.entity_id
_entity_poly.type
_entity_poly.pdbx_seq_one_letter_code
_entity_poly.pdbx_strand_id
1 'polypeptide(L)'
;MNPLGLFPQPEYADVASVGLPRALLYYRYAALWQTFFAEIGRTTVVSRPTDRDILTRGDALSIDECCLASKAYLGHVDDLIGRCDALFVPSLANVGRRRGFCTKFQALPDL
;
A
#
# COMPACT_ATOMS: atom_id res chain seq x y z
N MET A 1 20.30 9.82 8.35
CA MET A 1 21.37 9.57 9.32
C MET A 1 21.50 10.74 10.28
N ASN A 2 21.75 10.46 11.54
CA ASN A 2 21.84 11.51 12.58
C ASN A 2 23.12 11.32 13.39
N PRO A 3 24.27 11.60 12.80
CA PRO A 3 25.58 11.28 13.42
C PRO A 3 25.87 12.05 14.70
N LEU A 4 25.24 13.21 14.91
CA LEU A 4 25.48 14.02 16.08
C LEU A 4 24.42 13.83 17.19
N GLY A 5 23.40 12.99 16.95
CA GLY A 5 22.33 12.80 17.90
C GLY A 5 21.46 14.03 18.14
N LEU A 6 21.53 15.02 17.26
CA LEU A 6 20.81 16.28 17.40
C LEU A 6 19.32 16.19 17.05
N PHE A 7 18.96 15.19 16.24
CA PHE A 7 17.58 14.99 15.77
C PHE A 7 17.14 13.59 16.15
N PRO A 8 15.85 13.39 16.47
CA PRO A 8 15.33 12.04 16.73
C PRO A 8 15.46 11.18 15.49
N GLN A 9 15.76 9.89 15.67
CA GLN A 9 15.81 8.95 14.57
C GLN A 9 14.41 8.76 14.01
N PRO A 10 14.27 8.63 12.67
CA PRO A 10 12.98 8.30 12.09
C PRO A 10 12.44 7.00 12.65
N GLU A 11 11.14 6.93 12.89
CA GLU A 11 10.49 5.74 13.44
C GLU A 11 10.75 4.49 12.60
N TYR A 12 10.88 4.67 11.29
CA TYR A 12 11.06 3.57 10.34
C TYR A 12 12.47 3.55 9.73
N ALA A 13 13.47 3.94 10.52
CA ALA A 13 14.85 4.02 10.02
C ALA A 13 15.40 2.66 9.55
N ASP A 14 14.90 1.56 10.11
CA ASP A 14 15.29 0.21 9.76
C ASP A 14 14.50 -0.40 8.59
N VAL A 15 13.51 0.30 8.07
CA VAL A 15 12.72 -0.17 6.93
C VAL A 15 13.54 0.00 5.65
N ALA A 16 13.92 -1.11 5.03
CA ALA A 16 14.67 -1.10 3.77
C ALA A 16 13.78 -1.28 2.56
N SER A 17 12.71 -2.07 2.67
CA SER A 17 11.80 -2.35 1.56
C SER A 17 10.37 -2.00 1.93
N VAL A 18 9.65 -1.46 0.96
CA VAL A 18 8.25 -1.05 1.11
C VAL A 18 7.41 -1.79 0.08
N GLY A 19 6.38 -2.47 0.55
CA GLY A 19 5.45 -3.20 -0.33
C GLY A 19 4.37 -2.28 -0.88
N LEU A 20 4.13 -2.38 -2.18
CA LEU A 20 3.08 -1.65 -2.88
C LEU A 20 2.03 -2.64 -3.37
N PRO A 21 0.85 -2.73 -2.75
CA PRO A 21 -0.21 -3.58 -3.27
C PRO A 21 -0.62 -3.16 -4.68
N ARG A 22 -0.62 -4.11 -5.62
CA ARG A 22 -0.89 -3.84 -7.04
C ARG A 22 -2.39 -3.82 -7.29
N ALA A 23 -3.08 -2.86 -6.67
CA ALA A 23 -4.53 -2.72 -6.81
C ALA A 23 -4.95 -1.27 -6.61
N LEU A 24 -6.14 -0.94 -7.07
CA LEU A 24 -6.76 0.38 -6.93
C LEU A 24 -5.85 1.48 -7.46
N LEU A 25 -5.45 2.41 -6.60
CA LEU A 25 -4.69 3.58 -7.03
C LEU A 25 -3.26 3.28 -7.45
N TYR A 26 -2.76 2.06 -7.22
CA TYR A 26 -1.45 1.67 -7.73
C TYR A 26 -1.34 1.92 -9.24
N TYR A 27 -2.38 1.58 -9.99
CA TYR A 27 -2.35 1.70 -11.45
C TYR A 27 -2.25 3.14 -11.94
N ARG A 28 -2.62 4.09 -11.11
CA ARG A 28 -2.53 5.51 -11.46
C ARG A 28 -1.23 6.13 -10.98
N TYR A 29 -0.76 5.75 -9.80
CA TYR A 29 0.33 6.44 -9.11
C TYR A 29 1.58 5.60 -8.92
N ALA A 30 1.68 4.45 -9.57
CA ALA A 30 2.81 3.54 -9.39
C ALA A 30 4.17 4.22 -9.62
N ALA A 31 4.29 4.95 -10.72
CA ALA A 31 5.55 5.63 -11.06
C ALA A 31 5.91 6.68 -10.01
N LEU A 32 4.93 7.44 -9.54
CA LEU A 32 5.13 8.44 -8.50
C LEU A 32 5.62 7.80 -7.20
N TRP A 33 4.95 6.75 -6.75
CA TRP A 33 5.30 6.08 -5.50
C TRP A 33 6.65 5.38 -5.58
N GLN A 34 6.93 4.70 -6.68
CA GLN A 34 8.21 4.03 -6.88
C GLN A 34 9.36 5.04 -6.91
N THR A 35 9.18 6.16 -7.59
CA THR A 35 10.18 7.23 -7.63
C THR A 35 10.39 7.84 -6.24
N PHE A 36 9.30 8.11 -5.52
CA PHE A 36 9.38 8.68 -4.17
C PHE A 36 10.22 7.78 -3.25
N PHE A 37 9.91 6.48 -3.21
CA PHE A 37 10.62 5.57 -2.32
C PHE A 37 12.07 5.38 -2.76
N ALA A 38 12.34 5.35 -4.05
CA ALA A 38 13.71 5.26 -4.55
C ALA A 38 14.54 6.48 -4.14
N GLU A 39 13.94 7.68 -4.21
CA GLU A 39 14.64 8.92 -3.86
C GLU A 39 14.98 9.01 -2.37
N ILE A 40 14.17 8.40 -1.51
CA ILE A 40 14.48 8.36 -0.07
C ILE A 40 15.28 7.12 0.32
N GLY A 41 15.78 6.36 -0.66
CA GLY A 41 16.68 5.23 -0.42
C GLY A 41 15.96 3.94 -0.02
N ARG A 42 14.69 3.79 -0.38
CA ARG A 42 13.92 2.57 -0.09
C ARG A 42 13.69 1.76 -1.36
N THR A 43 13.75 0.43 -1.22
CA THR A 43 13.42 -0.48 -2.31
C THR A 43 11.92 -0.75 -2.27
N THR A 44 11.27 -0.79 -3.44
CA THR A 44 9.86 -1.13 -3.52
C THR A 44 9.69 -2.59 -3.94
N VAL A 45 8.70 -3.26 -3.33
CA VAL A 45 8.29 -4.61 -3.68
C VAL A 45 6.82 -4.55 -4.07
N VAL A 46 6.52 -4.92 -5.31
CA VAL A 46 5.16 -4.88 -5.82
C VAL A 46 4.57 -6.29 -5.76
N SER A 47 3.31 -6.40 -5.34
CA SER A 47 2.63 -7.69 -5.34
C SER A 47 2.49 -8.21 -6.78
N ARG A 48 2.31 -9.52 -6.93
CA ARG A 48 2.11 -10.13 -8.25
C ARG A 48 0.81 -9.63 -8.88
N PRO A 49 0.63 -9.79 -10.21
CA PRO A 49 -0.63 -9.41 -10.85
C PRO A 49 -1.81 -10.14 -10.22
N THR A 50 -2.98 -9.49 -10.25
CA THR A 50 -4.21 -10.06 -9.70
C THR A 50 -4.55 -11.36 -10.41
N ASP A 51 -4.81 -12.40 -9.63
CA ASP A 51 -5.26 -13.70 -10.11
C ASP A 51 -6.32 -14.27 -9.16
N ARG A 52 -6.79 -15.48 -9.46
CA ARG A 52 -7.83 -16.11 -8.65
C ARG A 52 -7.37 -16.34 -7.21
N ASP A 53 -6.10 -16.70 -7.01
CA ASP A 53 -5.57 -16.94 -5.67
C ASP A 53 -5.54 -15.66 -4.84
N ILE A 54 -5.13 -14.55 -5.43
CA ILE A 54 -5.16 -13.24 -4.78
C ILE A 54 -6.59 -12.88 -4.36
N LEU A 55 -7.56 -13.08 -5.25
CA LEU A 55 -8.96 -12.79 -4.94
C LEU A 55 -9.51 -13.69 -3.84
N THR A 56 -9.16 -14.96 -3.85
CA THR A 56 -9.58 -15.92 -2.83
C THR A 56 -9.01 -15.55 -1.46
N ARG A 57 -7.74 -15.18 -1.40
CA ARG A 57 -7.10 -14.73 -0.16
C ARG A 57 -7.75 -13.46 0.37
N GLY A 58 -8.02 -12.50 -0.52
CA GLY A 58 -8.67 -11.26 -0.12
C GLY A 58 -10.08 -11.47 0.40
N ASP A 59 -10.84 -12.37 -0.22
CA ASP A 59 -12.18 -12.71 0.23
C ASP A 59 -12.15 -13.34 1.63
N ALA A 60 -11.18 -14.20 1.90
CA ALA A 60 -11.04 -14.84 3.20
C ALA A 60 -10.70 -13.85 4.32
N LEU A 61 -9.97 -12.76 3.99
CA LEU A 61 -9.54 -11.76 4.96
C LEU A 61 -10.54 -10.63 5.13
N SER A 62 -11.48 -10.46 4.22
CA SER A 62 -12.42 -9.35 4.22
C SER A 62 -13.76 -9.74 4.82
N ILE A 63 -14.53 -8.70 5.17
CA ILE A 63 -15.94 -8.90 5.54
C ILE A 63 -16.79 -8.98 4.26
N ASP A 64 -17.94 -9.61 4.35
CA ASP A 64 -18.81 -9.85 3.19
C ASP A 64 -19.27 -8.54 2.52
N GLU A 65 -19.36 -7.46 3.27
CA GLU A 65 -19.81 -6.17 2.78
C GLU A 65 -18.79 -5.43 1.93
N CYS A 66 -17.53 -5.89 1.91
CA CYS A 66 -16.50 -5.28 1.09
C CYS A 66 -16.76 -5.55 -0.39
N CYS A 67 -16.52 -4.53 -1.23
CA CYS A 67 -16.60 -4.71 -2.67
C CYS A 67 -15.42 -5.54 -3.19
N LEU A 68 -15.54 -6.03 -4.41
CA LEU A 68 -14.50 -6.86 -5.02
C LEU A 68 -13.14 -6.14 -5.07
N ALA A 69 -13.15 -4.84 -5.35
CA ALA A 69 -11.91 -4.07 -5.40
C ALA A 69 -11.19 -4.04 -4.06
N SER A 70 -11.94 -3.87 -2.95
CA SER A 70 -11.36 -3.93 -1.61
C SER A 70 -10.85 -5.31 -1.27
N LYS A 71 -11.57 -6.36 -1.67
CA LYS A 71 -11.15 -7.75 -1.46
C LYS A 71 -9.87 -8.04 -2.22
N ALA A 72 -9.78 -7.59 -3.48
CA ALA A 72 -8.55 -7.72 -4.25
C ALA A 72 -7.38 -7.01 -3.57
N TYR A 73 -7.61 -5.82 -3.04
CA TYR A 73 -6.58 -5.07 -2.34
C TYR A 73 -6.04 -5.86 -1.14
N LEU A 74 -6.92 -6.43 -0.33
CA LEU A 74 -6.51 -7.25 0.82
C LEU A 74 -5.73 -8.49 0.38
N GLY A 75 -6.08 -9.09 -0.75
CA GLY A 75 -5.33 -10.20 -1.31
C GLY A 75 -3.91 -9.80 -1.71
N HIS A 76 -3.75 -8.60 -2.27
CA HIS A 76 -2.43 -8.07 -2.61
C HIS A 76 -1.61 -7.76 -1.36
N VAL A 77 -2.24 -7.26 -0.31
CA VAL A 77 -1.57 -7.05 0.97
C VAL A 77 -1.07 -8.39 1.52
N ASP A 78 -1.91 -9.41 1.48
CA ASP A 78 -1.54 -10.75 1.94
C ASP A 78 -0.34 -11.31 1.15
N ASP A 79 -0.29 -11.08 -0.16
CA ASP A 79 0.81 -11.53 -1.00
C ASP A 79 2.14 -10.88 -0.61
N LEU A 80 2.09 -9.67 -0.06
CA LEU A 80 3.30 -8.94 0.34
C LEU A 80 3.76 -9.22 1.76
N ILE A 81 2.93 -9.84 2.59
CA ILE A 81 3.31 -10.16 3.96
C ILE A 81 4.50 -11.12 3.95
N GLY A 82 5.56 -10.76 4.65
CA GLY A 82 6.79 -11.53 4.70
C GLY A 82 7.76 -11.27 3.54
N ARG A 83 7.38 -10.44 2.56
CA ARG A 83 8.23 -10.13 1.40
C ARG A 83 8.82 -8.73 1.45
N CYS A 84 8.41 -7.92 2.41
CA CYS A 84 8.89 -6.55 2.56
C CYS A 84 8.89 -6.17 4.03
N ASP A 85 9.58 -5.08 4.36
CA ASP A 85 9.68 -4.62 5.75
C ASP A 85 8.46 -3.83 6.19
N ALA A 86 7.80 -3.14 5.26
CA ALA A 86 6.62 -2.34 5.55
C ALA A 86 5.71 -2.29 4.33
N LEU A 87 4.44 -1.98 4.54
CA LEU A 87 3.45 -1.84 3.48
C LEU A 87 3.03 -0.39 3.37
N PHE A 88 2.91 0.09 2.13
CA PHE A 88 2.36 1.42 1.85
C PHE A 88 0.89 1.27 1.47
N VAL A 89 -0.01 1.74 2.34
CA VAL A 89 -1.45 1.68 2.13
C VAL A 89 -1.99 3.10 2.15
N PRO A 90 -2.22 3.72 0.98
CA PRO A 90 -2.67 5.11 0.94
C PRO A 90 -4.13 5.26 1.35
N SER A 91 -4.43 6.36 2.01
CA SER A 91 -5.79 6.74 2.34
C SER A 91 -6.12 8.02 1.58
N LEU A 92 -6.97 7.91 0.55
CA LEU A 92 -7.30 9.05 -0.31
C LEU A 92 -8.81 9.28 -0.32
N ALA A 93 -9.20 10.53 -0.04
CA ALA A 93 -10.60 10.93 -0.04
C ALA A 93 -11.01 11.55 -1.38
N ASN A 94 -10.12 12.28 -2.02
CA ASN A 94 -10.39 12.88 -3.33
C ASN A 94 -9.07 13.27 -4.01
N VAL A 95 -9.14 13.53 -5.34
CA VAL A 95 -7.98 13.96 -6.13
C VAL A 95 -8.19 15.32 -6.78
N GLY A 96 -9.11 16.12 -6.27
CA GLY A 96 -9.38 17.44 -6.82
C GLY A 96 -10.65 18.00 -6.23
N ARG A 97 -10.99 19.23 -6.61
CA ARG A 97 -12.09 19.97 -5.97
C ARG A 97 -13.44 19.26 -5.98
N ARG A 98 -13.73 18.42 -6.98
CA ARG A 98 -15.05 17.80 -7.14
C ARG A 98 -14.95 16.31 -7.45
N ARG A 99 -13.83 15.67 -7.17
CA ARG A 99 -13.61 14.25 -7.46
C ARG A 99 -13.32 13.50 -6.17
N GLY A 100 -14.40 13.06 -5.53
CA GLY A 100 -14.29 12.22 -4.36
C GLY A 100 -14.15 10.76 -4.73
N PHE A 101 -13.48 10.00 -3.88
CA PHE A 101 -13.48 8.54 -3.94
C PHE A 101 -14.52 7.99 -2.96
N CYS A 102 -14.89 6.74 -3.12
CA CYS A 102 -15.77 6.11 -2.16
C CYS A 102 -15.06 5.98 -0.80
N THR A 103 -15.84 5.84 0.27
CA THR A 103 -15.29 5.77 1.62
C THR A 103 -14.34 4.57 1.82
N LYS A 104 -14.45 3.52 1.02
CA LYS A 104 -13.54 2.38 1.08
C LYS A 104 -12.12 2.74 0.70
N PHE A 105 -11.92 3.64 -0.26
CA PHE A 105 -10.57 4.11 -0.61
C PHE A 105 -9.93 4.88 0.54
N GLN A 106 -10.72 5.72 1.20
CA GLN A 106 -10.24 6.50 2.34
C GLN A 106 -9.94 5.60 3.54
N ALA A 107 -10.69 4.54 3.71
CA ALA A 107 -10.61 3.65 4.87
C ALA A 107 -9.71 2.43 4.63
N LEU A 108 -8.96 2.36 3.51
CA LEU A 108 -8.12 1.21 3.20
C LEU A 108 -7.19 0.79 4.35
N PRO A 109 -6.51 1.72 5.05
CA PRO A 109 -5.64 1.31 6.15
C PRO A 109 -6.35 0.65 7.32
N ASP A 110 -7.66 0.85 7.42
CA ASP A 110 -8.48 0.34 8.53
C ASP A 110 -9.16 -0.99 8.22
N LEU A 111 -9.01 -1.51 7.01
CA LEU A 111 -9.62 -2.77 6.62
C LEU A 111 -8.94 -4.00 7.22
#